data_e1bb5a25a8bc78f8c47783ab2871c26d
#
_entry.id   e1bb5a25a8bc78f8c47783ab2871c26d
#
_cell.length_a   1.000
_cell.length_b   1.000
_cell.length_c   1.000
_cell.angle_alpha   90.00
_cell.angle_beta   90.00
_cell.angle_gamma   90.00
#
_symmetry.space_group_name_H-M   'P 1'
#
loop_
_entity.id
_entity.type
_entity.pdbx_description
1 polymer ?
#
loop_
_entity_poly.entity_id
_entity_poly.type
_entity_poly.pdbx_seq_one_letter_code
_entity_poly.pdbx_strand_id
1 'polypeptide(L)'
;MKHVIAVAVLISTLALFAVAQNKDTKPAQSAAESWLALVDQAKYADSWDTASTVFKGAVTKEKWDEMVKAVRPPLGDVVSRKLKSAQYTTSLPGVPDGDYVVIEYDTTFKNKKSAVETITPMLDTDGQWHVAGYTIR
;
A
#
# COMPACT_ATOMS: atom_id res chain seq x y z
N MET A 1 20.76 -63.95 -13.87
CA MET A 1 19.81 -62.86 -14.05
C MET A 1 20.13 -61.77 -13.01
N LYS A 2 20.63 -60.68 -13.50
CA LYS A 2 20.95 -59.55 -12.64
C LYS A 2 19.82 -58.52 -12.76
N HIS A 3 19.06 -58.35 -11.71
CA HIS A 3 18.05 -57.28 -11.65
C HIS A 3 18.73 -56.01 -11.23
N VAL A 4 18.85 -55.07 -12.15
CA VAL A 4 19.28 -53.71 -11.82
C VAL A 4 18.03 -52.96 -11.36
N ILE A 5 17.91 -52.71 -10.06
CA ILE A 5 16.90 -51.81 -9.50
C ILE A 5 17.46 -50.42 -9.64
N ALA A 6 16.99 -49.69 -10.65
CA ALA A 6 17.27 -48.28 -10.75
C ALA A 6 16.38 -47.56 -9.73
N VAL A 7 16.96 -47.17 -8.61
CA VAL A 7 16.30 -46.24 -7.69
C VAL A 7 16.38 -44.84 -8.30
N ALA A 8 15.32 -44.43 -8.94
CA ALA A 8 15.19 -43.07 -9.37
C ALA A 8 14.94 -42.22 -8.11
N VAL A 9 15.98 -41.59 -7.60
CA VAL A 9 15.84 -40.53 -6.60
C VAL A 9 15.23 -39.34 -7.32
N LEU A 10 13.91 -39.18 -7.20
CA LEU A 10 13.25 -37.97 -7.55
C LEU A 10 13.67 -36.93 -6.50
N ILE A 11 14.68 -36.16 -6.82
CA ILE A 11 14.95 -34.92 -6.08
C ILE A 11 13.87 -33.94 -6.51
N SER A 12 12.77 -33.95 -5.77
CA SER A 12 11.83 -32.84 -5.87
C SER A 12 12.51 -31.64 -5.21
N THR A 13 13.18 -30.85 -6.02
CA THR A 13 13.54 -29.51 -5.62
C THR A 13 12.24 -28.77 -5.40
N LEU A 14 11.74 -28.79 -4.16
CA LEU A 14 10.73 -27.84 -3.76
C LEU A 14 11.35 -26.46 -3.92
N ALA A 15 10.98 -25.81 -4.99
CA ALA A 15 11.23 -24.39 -5.12
C ALA A 15 10.43 -23.70 -4.01
N LEU A 16 11.08 -23.37 -2.91
CA LEU A 16 10.56 -22.52 -1.84
C LEU A 16 10.42 -21.08 -2.33
N PHE A 17 9.94 -20.91 -3.57
CA PHE A 17 9.64 -19.61 -4.11
C PHE A 17 8.25 -19.20 -3.67
N ALA A 18 8.14 -18.06 -3.06
CA ALA A 18 6.94 -17.26 -2.97
C ALA A 18 5.94 -17.57 -1.85
N VAL A 19 6.08 -18.59 -1.01
CA VAL A 19 5.15 -18.77 0.12
C VAL A 19 5.26 -17.60 1.11
N ALA A 20 6.45 -17.00 1.23
CA ALA A 20 6.69 -15.83 2.08
C ALA A 20 6.12 -14.52 1.50
N GLN A 21 5.70 -14.50 0.21
CA GLN A 21 5.22 -13.29 -0.48
C GLN A 21 3.71 -13.27 -0.67
N ASN A 22 3.00 -14.36 -0.36
CA ASN A 22 1.54 -14.47 -0.48
C ASN A 22 0.83 -14.07 0.81
N LYS A 23 1.23 -12.95 1.40
CA LYS A 23 0.44 -12.38 2.50
C LYS A 23 -0.83 -11.76 1.94
N ASP A 24 -1.92 -11.93 2.70
CA ASP A 24 -3.18 -11.30 2.37
C ASP A 24 -3.06 -9.77 2.48
N THR A 25 -3.18 -9.10 1.35
CA THR A 25 -3.10 -7.64 1.27
C THR A 25 -4.45 -6.95 1.46
N LYS A 26 -5.53 -7.70 1.57
CA LYS A 26 -6.88 -7.15 1.65
C LYS A 26 -7.15 -6.27 2.86
N PRO A 27 -6.70 -6.61 4.08
CA PRO A 27 -6.86 -5.71 5.22
C PRO A 27 -6.16 -4.37 5.01
N ALA A 28 -4.97 -4.38 4.41
CA ALA A 28 -4.26 -3.16 4.04
C ALA A 28 -4.99 -2.36 2.96
N GLN A 29 -5.54 -3.04 1.95
CA GLN A 29 -6.35 -2.41 0.91
C GLN A 29 -7.60 -1.73 1.50
N SER A 30 -8.28 -2.38 2.44
CA SER A 30 -9.43 -1.80 3.14
C SER A 30 -9.07 -0.54 3.90
N ALA A 31 -7.93 -0.54 4.59
CA ALA A 31 -7.42 0.64 5.29
C ALA A 31 -7.11 1.77 4.30
N ALA A 32 -6.48 1.46 3.17
CA ALA A 32 -6.19 2.42 2.11
C ALA A 32 -7.46 3.05 1.53
N GLU A 33 -8.46 2.24 1.23
CA GLU A 33 -9.74 2.71 0.67
C GLU A 33 -10.47 3.64 1.63
N SER A 34 -10.53 3.29 2.91
CA SER A 34 -11.15 4.13 3.93
C SER A 34 -10.42 5.46 4.08
N TRP A 35 -9.10 5.44 4.05
CA TRP A 35 -8.28 6.65 4.14
C TRP A 35 -8.43 7.54 2.91
N LEU A 36 -8.40 6.95 1.70
CA LEU A 36 -8.63 7.69 0.46
C LEU A 36 -10.00 8.35 0.43
N ALA A 37 -11.02 7.70 0.97
CA ALA A 37 -12.37 8.28 1.08
C ALA A 37 -12.36 9.58 1.91
N LEU A 38 -11.57 9.64 2.98
CA LEU A 38 -11.42 10.87 3.77
C LEU A 38 -10.77 11.98 2.95
N VAL A 39 -9.71 11.67 2.22
CA VAL A 39 -9.03 12.64 1.34
C VAL A 39 -9.96 13.09 0.21
N ASP A 40 -10.68 12.17 -0.41
CA ASP A 40 -11.65 12.49 -1.48
C ASP A 40 -12.76 13.43 -1.01
N GLN A 41 -13.14 13.34 0.26
CA GLN A 41 -14.16 14.19 0.90
C GLN A 41 -13.59 15.48 1.49
N ALA A 42 -12.32 15.78 1.26
CA ALA A 42 -11.60 16.92 1.84
C ALA A 42 -11.53 16.89 3.40
N LYS A 43 -11.66 15.72 3.98
CA LYS A 43 -11.48 15.49 5.42
C LYS A 43 -10.00 15.27 5.75
N TYR A 44 -9.20 16.26 5.49
CA TYR A 44 -7.74 16.14 5.57
C TYR A 44 -7.24 16.00 7.02
N ALA A 45 -7.83 16.69 7.97
CA ALA A 45 -7.51 16.53 9.38
C ALA A 45 -7.77 15.09 9.85
N ASP A 46 -8.91 14.51 9.48
CA ASP A 46 -9.25 13.13 9.82
C ASP A 46 -8.29 12.13 9.15
N SER A 47 -7.86 12.40 7.93
CA SER A 47 -6.87 11.56 7.25
C SER A 47 -5.54 11.53 8.00
N TRP A 48 -5.09 12.64 8.55
CA TRP A 48 -3.89 12.68 9.40
C TRP A 48 -4.13 11.95 10.72
N ASP A 49 -5.25 12.16 11.36
CA ASP A 49 -5.59 11.53 12.66
C ASP A 49 -5.62 10.01 12.58
N THR A 50 -6.06 9.46 11.45
CA THR A 50 -6.15 8.01 11.20
C THR A 50 -4.92 7.41 10.53
N ALA A 51 -3.94 8.23 10.18
CA ALA A 51 -2.69 7.76 9.61
C ALA A 51 -1.81 7.04 10.64
N SER A 52 -0.77 6.36 10.16
CA SER A 52 0.15 5.60 11.02
C SER A 52 1.00 6.50 11.91
N THR A 53 1.62 5.89 12.91
CA THR A 53 2.61 6.56 13.77
C THR A 53 3.80 7.08 12.95
N VAL A 54 4.22 6.34 11.92
CA VAL A 54 5.30 6.75 11.00
C VAL A 54 4.90 8.01 10.22
N PHE A 55 3.69 8.03 9.69
CA PHE A 55 3.18 9.19 8.95
C PHE A 55 3.11 10.45 9.85
N LYS A 56 2.52 10.30 11.03
CA LYS A 56 2.37 11.40 12.00
C LYS A 56 3.73 11.91 12.52
N GLY A 57 4.72 11.03 12.60
CA GLY A 57 6.08 11.41 12.98
C GLY A 57 6.83 12.14 11.87
N ALA A 58 6.47 11.92 10.60
CA ALA A 58 7.14 12.49 9.44
C ALA A 58 6.59 13.86 9.04
N VAL A 59 5.32 14.13 9.29
CA VAL A 59 4.65 15.37 8.90
C VAL A 59 3.65 15.78 9.97
N THR A 60 3.64 17.07 10.31
CA THR A 60 2.64 17.61 11.24
C THR A 60 1.27 17.69 10.58
N LYS A 61 0.22 17.74 11.37
CA LYS A 61 -1.16 17.86 10.90
C LYS A 61 -1.35 19.12 10.04
N GLU A 62 -0.80 20.23 10.48
CA GLU A 62 -0.85 21.51 9.76
C GLU A 62 -0.13 21.44 8.43
N LYS A 63 1.05 20.83 8.42
CA LYS A 63 1.83 20.69 7.19
C LYS A 63 1.17 19.75 6.18
N TRP A 64 0.61 18.67 6.67
CA TRP A 64 -0.18 17.74 5.84
C TRP A 64 -1.38 18.45 5.21
N ASP A 65 -2.12 19.20 6.00
CA ASP A 65 -3.28 19.96 5.52
C ASP A 65 -2.89 20.95 4.40
N GLU A 66 -1.79 21.68 4.56
CA GLU A 66 -1.25 22.56 3.52
C GLU A 66 -0.87 21.80 2.25
N MET A 67 -0.17 20.70 2.39
CA MET A 67 0.32 19.89 1.25
C MET A 67 -0.83 19.31 0.45
N VAL A 68 -1.81 18.71 1.11
CA VAL A 68 -2.92 18.05 0.42
C VAL A 68 -3.88 19.07 -0.21
N LYS A 69 -4.08 20.22 0.41
CA LYS A 69 -4.86 21.33 -0.15
C LYS A 69 -4.23 21.93 -1.40
N ALA A 70 -2.91 21.86 -1.51
CA ALA A 70 -2.20 22.34 -2.70
C ALA A 70 -2.34 21.35 -3.88
N VAL A 71 -2.57 20.07 -3.63
CA VAL A 71 -2.54 19.01 -4.65
C VAL A 71 -3.92 18.53 -5.06
N ARG A 72 -4.78 18.18 -4.09
CA ARG A 72 -6.05 17.50 -4.40
C ARG A 72 -7.13 18.40 -5.01
N PRO A 73 -7.43 19.60 -4.48
CA PRO A 73 -8.45 20.44 -5.09
C PRO A 73 -8.21 20.79 -6.55
N PRO A 74 -6.98 21.11 -7.01
CA PRO A 74 -6.70 21.34 -8.43
C PRO A 74 -6.96 20.15 -9.35
N LEU A 75 -6.80 18.92 -8.84
CA LEU A 75 -7.08 17.69 -9.61
C LEU A 75 -8.58 17.48 -9.84
N GLY A 76 -9.43 18.01 -8.97
CA GLY A 76 -10.87 17.81 -8.99
C GLY A 76 -11.27 16.44 -8.44
N ASP A 77 -12.56 16.13 -8.59
CA ASP A 77 -13.12 14.88 -8.09
C ASP A 77 -12.55 13.65 -8.78
N VAL A 78 -12.50 12.54 -8.07
CA VAL A 78 -12.20 11.23 -8.63
C VAL A 78 -13.36 10.80 -9.54
N VAL A 79 -13.03 10.51 -10.80
CA VAL A 79 -13.97 9.96 -11.77
C VAL A 79 -13.95 8.43 -11.72
N SER A 80 -12.75 7.84 -11.64
CA SER A 80 -12.57 6.40 -11.49
C SER A 80 -11.25 6.09 -10.79
N ARG A 81 -11.23 4.99 -10.06
CA ARG A 81 -10.04 4.48 -9.39
C ARG A 81 -10.03 2.97 -9.50
N LYS A 82 -8.96 2.41 -10.09
CA LYS A 82 -8.81 0.98 -10.29
C LYS A 82 -7.53 0.49 -9.66
N LEU A 83 -7.61 -0.60 -8.90
CA LEU A 83 -6.44 -1.26 -8.35
C LEU A 83 -5.53 -1.76 -9.47
N LYS A 84 -4.27 -1.32 -9.43
CA LYS A 84 -3.23 -1.75 -10.35
C LYS A 84 -2.35 -2.84 -9.75
N SER A 85 -1.91 -2.65 -8.50
CA SER A 85 -1.09 -3.62 -7.78
C SER A 85 -1.17 -3.42 -6.28
N ALA A 86 -0.92 -4.48 -5.53
CA ALA A 86 -0.77 -4.46 -4.09
C ALA A 86 0.33 -5.43 -3.71
N GLN A 87 1.44 -4.93 -3.16
CA GLN A 87 2.63 -5.72 -2.85
C GLN A 87 3.02 -5.58 -1.39
N TYR A 88 3.07 -6.70 -0.69
CA TYR A 88 3.59 -6.77 0.67
C TYR A 88 5.12 -6.68 0.66
N THR A 89 5.67 -5.93 1.60
CA THR A 89 7.11 -5.85 1.85
C THR A 89 7.39 -5.58 3.32
N THR A 90 8.57 -5.97 3.78
CA THR A 90 9.02 -5.71 5.16
C THR A 90 10.03 -4.57 5.24
N SER A 91 10.49 -4.04 4.12
CA SER A 91 11.49 -2.98 4.07
C SER A 91 11.18 -1.99 2.96
N LEU A 92 11.21 -0.72 3.31
CA LEU A 92 11.07 0.40 2.39
C LEU A 92 12.09 1.48 2.74
N PRO A 93 12.62 2.21 1.74
CA PRO A 93 13.56 3.31 1.99
C PRO A 93 12.95 4.39 2.90
N GLY A 94 13.72 4.87 3.86
CA GLY A 94 13.37 6.03 4.68
C GLY A 94 12.38 5.78 5.82
N VAL A 95 11.96 4.53 6.03
CA VAL A 95 11.07 4.14 7.14
C VAL A 95 11.60 2.92 7.88
N PRO A 96 11.23 2.69 9.14
CA PRO A 96 11.62 1.49 9.87
C PRO A 96 11.13 0.22 9.18
N ASP A 97 11.85 -0.89 9.34
CA ASP A 97 11.36 -2.20 8.91
C ASP A 97 10.06 -2.55 9.64
N GLY A 98 9.18 -3.23 8.95
CA GLY A 98 7.86 -3.59 9.48
C GLY A 98 7.03 -4.31 8.43
N ASP A 99 5.74 -4.28 8.58
CA ASP A 99 4.80 -4.85 7.61
C ASP A 99 4.17 -3.70 6.81
N TYR A 100 4.40 -3.68 5.51
CA TYR A 100 3.89 -2.68 4.58
C TYR A 100 3.21 -3.34 3.39
N VAL A 101 2.23 -2.68 2.84
CA VAL A 101 1.67 -3.01 1.52
C VAL A 101 1.73 -1.77 0.65
N VAL A 102 2.46 -1.85 -0.46
CA VAL A 102 2.52 -0.78 -1.46
C VAL A 102 1.41 -1.00 -2.46
N ILE A 103 0.46 -0.10 -2.50
CA ILE A 103 -0.73 -0.19 -3.36
C ILE A 103 -0.67 0.91 -4.41
N GLU A 104 -0.83 0.52 -5.66
CA GLU A 104 -0.97 1.47 -6.77
C GLU A 104 -2.38 1.40 -7.35
N TYR A 105 -2.97 2.56 -7.60
CA TYR A 105 -4.23 2.73 -8.31
C TYR A 105 -4.02 3.54 -9.58
N ASP A 106 -4.62 3.09 -10.66
CA ASP A 106 -4.83 3.91 -11.85
C ASP A 106 -6.07 4.76 -11.61
N THR A 107 -5.88 6.06 -11.49
CA THR A 107 -6.92 7.00 -11.11
C THR A 107 -7.14 8.05 -12.19
N THR A 108 -8.41 8.31 -12.48
CA THR A 108 -8.85 9.42 -13.31
C THR A 108 -9.47 10.48 -12.40
N PHE A 109 -8.86 11.66 -12.37
CA PHE A 109 -9.45 12.85 -11.76
C PHE A 109 -10.09 13.71 -12.83
N LYS A 110 -11.07 14.51 -12.43
CA LYS A 110 -11.76 15.42 -13.36
C LYS A 110 -10.79 16.27 -14.19
N ASN A 111 -9.72 16.79 -13.57
CA ASN A 111 -8.73 17.67 -14.21
C ASN A 111 -7.40 16.97 -14.51
N LYS A 112 -7.27 15.68 -14.25
CA LYS A 112 -6.11 14.86 -14.60
C LYS A 112 -6.58 13.45 -14.92
N LYS A 113 -6.67 13.16 -16.23
CA LYS A 113 -7.27 11.91 -16.73
C LYS A 113 -6.42 10.67 -16.45
N SER A 114 -5.12 10.81 -16.38
CA SER A 114 -4.20 9.69 -16.17
C SER A 114 -3.28 10.00 -15.01
N ALA A 115 -3.53 9.38 -13.88
CA ALA A 115 -2.73 9.49 -12.67
C ALA A 115 -2.48 8.12 -12.05
N VAL A 116 -1.38 7.99 -11.32
CA VAL A 116 -1.11 6.83 -10.47
C VAL A 116 -1.05 7.33 -9.03
N GLU A 117 -1.95 6.84 -8.21
CA GLU A 117 -1.90 7.03 -6.76
C GLU A 117 -1.15 5.85 -6.15
N THR A 118 -0.11 6.13 -5.37
CA THR A 118 0.58 5.13 -4.57
C THR A 118 0.27 5.40 -3.11
N ILE A 119 -0.34 4.43 -2.45
CA ILE A 119 -0.70 4.50 -1.04
C ILE A 119 -0.11 3.31 -0.31
N THR A 120 0.53 3.56 0.83
CA THR A 120 1.27 2.55 1.56
C THR A 120 0.77 2.42 2.99
N PRO A 121 -0.19 1.53 3.26
CA PRO A 121 -0.53 1.15 4.62
C PRO A 121 0.59 0.36 5.28
N MET A 122 0.70 0.50 6.59
CA MET A 122 1.56 -0.31 7.44
C MET A 122 0.75 -0.93 8.58
N LEU A 123 1.19 -2.08 9.05
CA LEU A 123 0.68 -2.66 10.29
C LEU A 123 1.33 -1.92 11.45
N ASP A 124 0.53 -1.14 12.17
CA ASP A 124 1.01 -0.28 13.23
C ASP A 124 1.04 -1.00 14.58
N THR A 125 1.54 -0.34 15.61
CA THR A 125 1.72 -0.88 16.97
C THR A 125 0.42 -1.28 17.65
N ASP A 126 -0.71 -0.74 17.20
CA ASP A 126 -2.05 -1.11 17.67
C ASP A 126 -2.59 -2.41 17.04
N GLY A 127 -1.81 -3.04 16.15
CA GLY A 127 -2.23 -4.24 15.42
C GLY A 127 -3.19 -3.97 14.26
N GLN A 128 -3.38 -2.69 13.89
CA GLN A 128 -4.23 -2.26 12.78
C GLN A 128 -3.40 -1.69 11.64
N TRP A 129 -3.93 -1.78 10.43
CA TRP A 129 -3.33 -1.16 9.25
C TRP A 129 -3.69 0.33 9.21
N HIS A 130 -2.67 1.17 9.08
CA HIS A 130 -2.79 2.63 8.95
C HIS A 130 -1.90 3.13 7.83
N VAL A 131 -2.31 4.17 7.15
CA VAL A 131 -1.55 4.71 6.01
C VAL A 131 -0.26 5.37 6.48
N ALA A 132 0.86 4.95 5.91
CA ALA A 132 2.20 5.48 6.18
C ALA A 132 2.70 6.42 5.07
N GLY A 133 2.13 6.35 3.87
CA GLY A 133 2.55 7.19 2.76
C GLY A 133 1.50 7.30 1.66
N TYR A 134 1.53 8.41 0.92
CA TYR A 134 0.65 8.68 -0.20
C TYR A 134 1.34 9.61 -1.20
N THR A 135 1.34 9.21 -2.46
CA THR A 135 1.87 10.03 -3.55
C THR A 135 0.97 9.95 -4.79
N ILE A 136 0.98 10.99 -5.58
CA ILE A 136 0.29 11.08 -6.87
C ILE A 136 1.29 11.49 -7.94
N ARG A 137 1.30 10.77 -9.06
CA ARG A 137 2.11 11.11 -10.23
C ARG A 137 1.31 11.05 -11.52
#